data_941b6d77ff1fd73da767491c005bf106
#
_entry.id   941b6d77ff1fd73da767491c005bf106
#
_cell.length_a   1.000
_cell.length_b   1.000
_cell.length_c   1.000
_cell.angle_alpha   90.00
_cell.angle_beta   90.00
_cell.angle_gamma   90.00
#
_symmetry.space_group_name_H-M   'P 1'
#
loop_
_entity.id
_entity.type
_entity.pdbx_description
1 polymer ?
#
loop_
_entity_poly.entity_id
_entity_poly.type
_entity_poly.pdbx_seq_one_letter_code
_entity_poly.pdbx_strand_id
1 'polypeptide(L)'
;IFLSFILCLCLVACIPQQAMAQKQSRMEKLLRYLNDNDADKWQKNREKLDDETKAYYAEDLSLMDVLNDLWNGQSEQAATLYFGCYEKAAQNNFPGICEGEKIPLSQIRDKADQSIINLLEASKDKIPFSRALLDSIHATEYPVDSAMLQRLQNIREVALLEGMLKAPTPIIYQTYVKEYPNGKFIAQVNASENVRLYQLVKTTPTPANFKAFFEDPEMQKYYQDRGPRPYLAEVRTLYDDFLFQRIDSLKKEGNATAIRQIIDDYKNTPYLATGARTHLNDLEYLSEKADFELLKPAIVNSESLGLLQEFLKTHKYKEFRDQAKNLRAPFILQAIVSTPTTVKYYTQGRLIKCCETDSTGNITTSYTYNDKGQLTTTLSVTEKNGQPINEVQTSRLYDPQGHCIFEVKTNPKTKTDFYRRARRIGIDGSIESDS
;
A
#
# COMPACT_ATOMS: atom_id res chain seq x y z
N ILE A 1 -59.79 56.62 48.30
CA ILE A 1 -58.96 55.35 48.51
C ILE A 1 -58.88 54.59 47.24
N PHE A 2 -59.90 54.43 46.38
CA PHE A 2 -59.83 53.65 45.09
C PHE A 2 -58.95 54.32 44.06
N LEU A 3 -58.92 55.64 43.93
CA LEU A 3 -58.09 56.38 43.01
C LEU A 3 -56.57 56.25 43.36
N SER A 4 -56.27 56.23 44.66
CA SER A 4 -54.90 56.10 45.17
C SER A 4 -54.32 54.70 44.91
N PHE A 5 -55.16 53.64 44.91
CA PHE A 5 -54.76 52.26 44.65
C PHE A 5 -54.52 52.02 43.18
N ILE A 6 -55.33 52.64 42.31
CA ILE A 6 -55.13 52.58 40.85
C ILE A 6 -53.84 53.32 40.45
N LEU A 7 -53.54 54.45 41.05
CA LEU A 7 -52.30 55.22 40.82
C LEU A 7 -51.06 54.45 41.29
N CYS A 8 -51.16 53.79 42.48
CA CYS A 8 -50.08 52.90 42.93
C CYS A 8 -49.88 51.68 42.05
N LEU A 9 -50.95 51.03 41.56
CA LEU A 9 -50.89 49.92 40.62
C LEU A 9 -50.28 50.33 39.24
N CYS A 10 -50.67 51.53 38.75
CA CYS A 10 -50.07 52.09 37.54
C CYS A 10 -48.61 52.47 37.74
N LEU A 11 -48.20 52.98 38.90
CA LEU A 11 -46.81 53.28 39.21
C LEU A 11 -45.97 52.01 39.36
N VAL A 12 -46.51 50.97 39.98
CA VAL A 12 -45.84 49.71 40.16
C VAL A 12 -45.70 48.96 38.79
N ALA A 13 -46.64 49.08 37.85
CA ALA A 13 -46.57 48.56 36.51
C ALA A 13 -45.66 49.38 35.58
N CYS A 14 -45.51 50.71 35.82
CA CYS A 14 -44.65 51.57 35.02
C CYS A 14 -43.15 51.45 35.33
N ILE A 15 -42.77 51.06 36.55
CA ILE A 15 -41.37 50.94 36.96
C ILE A 15 -40.63 49.87 36.18
N PRO A 16 -41.16 48.64 36.00
CA PRO A 16 -40.42 47.61 35.16
C PRO A 16 -40.38 48.02 33.70
N GLN A 17 -41.40 48.66 33.13
CA GLN A 17 -41.41 49.17 31.77
C GLN A 17 -40.36 50.26 31.52
N GLN A 18 -40.18 51.21 32.43
CA GLN A 18 -39.15 52.24 32.34
C GLN A 18 -37.75 51.66 32.45
N ALA A 19 -37.52 50.67 33.33
CA ALA A 19 -36.21 49.97 33.47
C ALA A 19 -35.85 49.18 32.19
N MET A 20 -36.83 48.50 31.59
CA MET A 20 -36.62 47.76 30.32
C MET A 20 -36.35 48.75 29.20
N ALA A 21 -37.09 49.84 29.03
CA ALA A 21 -36.82 50.83 28.00
C ALA A 21 -35.44 51.48 28.16
N GLN A 22 -34.91 51.65 29.37
CA GLN A 22 -33.58 52.16 29.62
C GLN A 22 -32.52 51.14 29.25
N LYS A 23 -32.70 49.85 29.53
CA LYS A 23 -31.80 48.76 29.13
C LYS A 23 -31.77 48.67 27.62
N GLN A 24 -32.90 48.67 26.93
CA GLN A 24 -33.00 48.66 25.48
C GLN A 24 -32.25 49.85 24.85
N SER A 25 -32.49 51.10 25.32
CA SER A 25 -31.79 52.29 24.81
C SER A 25 -30.25 52.21 24.94
N ARG A 26 -29.74 51.55 25.99
CA ARG A 26 -28.29 51.29 26.12
C ARG A 26 -27.78 50.32 25.07
N MET A 27 -28.54 49.27 24.80
CA MET A 27 -28.19 48.27 23.77
C MET A 27 -28.24 48.86 22.37
N GLU A 28 -29.28 49.66 22.06
CA GLU A 28 -29.41 50.41 20.81
C GLU A 28 -28.21 51.34 20.56
N LYS A 29 -27.75 52.03 21.60
CA LYS A 29 -26.60 52.92 21.57
C LYS A 29 -25.29 52.11 21.31
N LEU A 30 -25.15 50.95 21.93
CA LEU A 30 -24.01 50.05 21.65
C LEU A 30 -24.02 49.59 20.21
N LEU A 31 -25.17 49.15 19.68
CA LEU A 31 -25.32 48.73 18.30
C LEU A 31 -24.95 49.84 17.32
N ARG A 32 -25.33 51.10 17.62
CA ARG A 32 -24.97 52.26 16.80
C ARG A 32 -23.46 52.47 16.76
N TYR A 33 -22.75 52.46 17.90
CA TYR A 33 -21.30 52.60 17.94
C TYR A 33 -20.61 51.50 17.19
N LEU A 34 -21.09 50.27 17.30
CA LEU A 34 -20.59 49.11 16.56
C LEU A 34 -20.78 49.30 15.04
N ASN A 35 -21.99 49.71 14.62
CA ASN A 35 -22.28 49.93 13.19
C ASN A 35 -21.45 51.06 12.57
N ASP A 36 -21.15 52.12 13.40
CA ASP A 36 -20.33 53.27 13.01
C ASP A 36 -18.81 52.94 13.04
N ASN A 37 -18.42 51.71 13.42
CA ASN A 37 -17.02 51.26 13.63
C ASN A 37 -16.27 52.10 14.68
N ASP A 38 -16.99 52.66 15.68
CA ASP A 38 -16.41 53.40 16.81
C ASP A 38 -16.05 52.42 17.94
N ALA A 39 -14.96 51.69 17.75
CA ALA A 39 -14.51 50.63 18.67
C ALA A 39 -14.28 51.16 20.11
N ASP A 40 -13.70 52.38 20.22
CA ASP A 40 -13.40 52.97 21.54
C ASP A 40 -14.66 53.30 22.32
N LYS A 41 -15.67 53.93 21.67
CA LYS A 41 -16.97 54.22 22.33
C LYS A 41 -17.74 52.93 22.58
N TRP A 42 -17.68 51.97 21.66
CA TRP A 42 -18.30 50.67 21.86
C TRP A 42 -17.75 49.98 23.12
N GLN A 43 -16.44 49.80 23.22
CA GLN A 43 -15.77 49.15 24.35
C GLN A 43 -16.07 49.87 25.66
N LYS A 44 -15.91 51.21 25.72
CA LYS A 44 -16.18 52.02 26.91
C LYS A 44 -17.63 51.92 27.41
N ASN A 45 -18.60 51.80 26.51
CA ASN A 45 -20.01 51.66 26.89
C ASN A 45 -20.38 50.20 27.19
N ARG A 46 -19.75 49.23 26.53
CA ARG A 46 -19.88 47.78 26.81
C ARG A 46 -19.48 47.45 28.26
N GLU A 47 -18.36 48.01 28.72
CA GLU A 47 -17.87 47.84 30.10
C GLU A 47 -18.78 48.43 31.17
N LYS A 48 -19.51 49.51 30.85
CA LYS A 48 -20.41 50.20 31.76
C LYS A 48 -21.80 49.57 31.93
N LEU A 49 -22.10 48.50 31.20
CA LEU A 49 -23.35 47.79 31.39
C LEU A 49 -23.36 47.11 32.76
N ASP A 50 -24.50 47.26 33.46
CA ASP A 50 -24.74 46.51 34.70
C ASP A 50 -24.97 45.04 34.45
N ASP A 51 -24.76 44.21 35.46
CA ASP A 51 -24.80 42.75 35.33
C ASP A 51 -26.19 42.22 34.98
N GLU A 52 -27.23 42.91 35.38
CA GLU A 52 -28.61 42.56 35.02
C GLU A 52 -28.89 42.79 33.53
N THR A 53 -28.40 43.91 32.97
CA THR A 53 -28.46 44.16 31.52
C THR A 53 -27.64 43.18 30.73
N LYS A 54 -26.41 42.84 31.20
CA LYS A 54 -25.56 41.84 30.58
C LYS A 54 -26.21 40.45 30.55
N ALA A 55 -26.83 40.03 31.65
CA ALA A 55 -27.53 38.76 31.73
C ALA A 55 -28.76 38.69 30.82
N TYR A 56 -29.56 39.78 30.78
CA TYR A 56 -30.78 39.84 29.98
C TYR A 56 -30.52 39.83 28.48
N TYR A 57 -29.45 40.50 28.02
CA TYR A 57 -29.05 40.59 26.61
C TYR A 57 -27.81 39.76 26.31
N ALA A 58 -27.61 38.61 26.97
CA ALA A 58 -26.40 37.84 26.85
C ALA A 58 -26.12 37.37 25.42
N GLU A 59 -27.15 36.90 24.71
CA GLU A 59 -27.00 36.42 23.30
C GLU A 59 -26.77 37.59 22.35
N ASP A 60 -27.47 38.72 22.52
CA ASP A 60 -27.27 39.93 21.72
C ASP A 60 -25.87 40.50 21.91
N LEU A 61 -25.38 40.52 23.16
CA LEU A 61 -24.02 40.94 23.46
C LEU A 61 -22.98 39.99 22.88
N SER A 62 -23.24 38.70 22.89
CA SER A 62 -22.35 37.71 22.24
C SER A 62 -22.25 38.00 20.75
N LEU A 63 -23.34 38.28 20.04
CA LEU A 63 -23.30 38.68 18.65
C LEU A 63 -22.55 40.02 18.45
N MET A 64 -22.81 41.03 19.31
CA MET A 64 -22.12 42.32 19.21
C MET A 64 -20.61 42.20 19.45
N ASP A 65 -20.17 41.36 20.40
CA ASP A 65 -18.77 41.08 20.67
C ASP A 65 -18.10 40.46 19.42
N VAL A 66 -18.73 39.47 18.80
CA VAL A 66 -18.28 38.85 17.56
C VAL A 66 -18.24 39.83 16.39
N LEU A 67 -19.26 40.69 16.24
CA LEU A 67 -19.27 41.73 15.20
C LEU A 67 -18.17 42.77 15.41
N ASN A 68 -17.86 43.12 16.65
CA ASN A 68 -16.75 44.04 16.96
C ASN A 68 -15.41 43.41 16.53
N ASP A 69 -15.18 42.15 16.85
CA ASP A 69 -13.97 41.44 16.49
C ASP A 69 -13.88 41.20 14.97
N LEU A 70 -15.02 41.03 14.29
CA LEU A 70 -15.09 40.91 12.84
C LEU A 70 -14.79 42.24 12.13
N TRP A 71 -15.38 43.34 12.58
CA TRP A 71 -15.28 44.62 11.87
C TRP A 71 -14.05 45.44 12.25
N ASN A 72 -13.55 45.31 13.47
CA ASN A 72 -12.41 46.07 13.99
C ASN A 72 -11.15 45.20 14.13
N GLY A 73 -11.29 43.92 14.51
CA GLY A 73 -10.19 42.99 14.74
C GLY A 73 -9.81 42.13 13.53
N GLN A 74 -10.68 42.06 12.53
CA GLN A 74 -10.53 41.17 11.34
C GLN A 74 -10.21 39.71 11.73
N SER A 75 -10.93 39.18 12.71
CA SER A 75 -10.69 37.82 13.26
C SER A 75 -11.39 36.76 12.46
N GLU A 76 -10.60 35.78 11.92
CA GLU A 76 -11.16 34.59 11.25
C GLU A 76 -12.02 33.74 12.21
N GLN A 77 -11.66 33.72 13.51
CA GLN A 77 -12.45 33.04 14.53
C GLN A 77 -13.80 33.72 14.71
N ALA A 78 -13.85 35.06 14.76
CA ALA A 78 -15.11 35.81 14.84
C ALA A 78 -15.98 35.51 13.61
N ALA A 79 -15.43 35.46 12.42
CA ALA A 79 -16.17 35.11 11.21
C ALA A 79 -16.84 33.73 11.28
N THR A 80 -16.18 32.73 11.83
CA THR A 80 -16.76 31.37 11.99
C THR A 80 -17.82 31.31 13.11
N LEU A 81 -17.67 32.09 14.18
CA LEU A 81 -18.63 32.15 15.29
C LEU A 81 -19.89 32.98 14.95
N TYR A 82 -19.78 33.87 13.98
CA TYR A 82 -20.83 34.84 13.65
C TYR A 82 -22.19 34.17 13.38
N PHE A 83 -22.23 33.11 12.57
CA PHE A 83 -23.49 32.50 12.13
C PHE A 83 -24.29 31.92 13.30
N GLY A 84 -23.65 31.24 14.25
CA GLY A 84 -24.29 30.72 15.44
C GLY A 84 -24.69 31.81 16.45
N CYS A 85 -23.90 32.88 16.58
CA CYS A 85 -24.27 34.02 17.44
C CYS A 85 -25.42 34.82 16.84
N TYR A 86 -25.46 35.01 15.53
CA TYR A 86 -26.55 35.65 14.82
C TYR A 86 -27.86 34.88 15.00
N GLU A 87 -27.86 33.58 14.80
CA GLU A 87 -29.05 32.72 14.97
C GLU A 87 -29.64 32.86 16.38
N LYS A 88 -28.80 32.73 17.42
CA LYS A 88 -29.24 32.86 18.81
C LYS A 88 -29.79 34.24 19.12
N ALA A 89 -29.11 35.31 18.72
CA ALA A 89 -29.57 36.67 18.93
C ALA A 89 -30.87 36.96 18.17
N ALA A 90 -31.04 36.43 16.95
CA ALA A 90 -32.26 36.57 16.17
C ALA A 90 -33.47 35.87 16.80
N GLN A 91 -33.25 34.75 17.51
CA GLN A 91 -34.30 34.05 18.27
C GLN A 91 -34.76 34.81 19.52
N ASN A 92 -33.93 35.72 20.05
CA ASN A 92 -34.24 36.52 21.23
C ASN A 92 -34.89 37.86 20.82
N ASN A 93 -34.31 38.99 21.11
CA ASN A 93 -34.88 40.31 20.89
C ASN A 93 -34.02 41.25 20.01
N PHE A 94 -33.02 40.74 19.37
CA PHE A 94 -32.07 41.55 18.56
C PHE A 94 -32.76 42.34 17.44
N PRO A 95 -33.72 41.76 16.70
CA PRO A 95 -34.46 42.50 15.68
C PRO A 95 -35.15 43.74 16.23
N GLY A 96 -35.74 43.68 17.43
CA GLY A 96 -36.38 44.83 18.09
C GLY A 96 -35.38 45.94 18.46
N ILE A 97 -34.16 45.59 18.82
CA ILE A 97 -33.08 46.56 19.03
C ILE A 97 -32.72 47.27 17.73
N CYS A 98 -32.53 46.50 16.62
CA CYS A 98 -32.25 47.08 15.31
C CYS A 98 -33.33 48.01 14.82
N GLU A 99 -34.62 47.66 14.99
CA GLU A 99 -35.76 48.46 14.62
C GLU A 99 -35.82 49.77 15.45
N GLY A 100 -35.55 49.69 16.76
CA GLY A 100 -35.51 50.84 17.66
C GLY A 100 -34.51 51.93 17.23
N GLU A 101 -33.30 51.52 16.83
CA GLU A 101 -32.26 52.43 16.31
C GLU A 101 -32.41 52.71 14.80
N LYS A 102 -33.42 52.15 14.14
CA LYS A 102 -33.65 52.24 12.69
C LYS A 102 -32.51 51.67 11.85
N ILE A 103 -31.77 50.71 12.40
CA ILE A 103 -30.78 49.92 11.70
C ILE A 103 -31.41 48.58 11.35
N PRO A 104 -31.74 48.32 10.11
CA PRO A 104 -32.32 47.02 9.71
C PRO A 104 -31.37 45.87 10.00
N LEU A 105 -31.89 44.76 10.52
CA LEU A 105 -31.11 43.55 10.74
C LEU A 105 -30.45 43.06 9.47
N SER A 106 -31.09 43.24 8.31
CA SER A 106 -30.54 43.01 6.99
C SER A 106 -29.26 43.82 6.72
N GLN A 107 -29.21 45.08 7.14
CA GLN A 107 -28.02 45.93 6.96
C GLN A 107 -26.83 45.40 7.79
N ILE A 108 -27.07 44.93 9.01
CA ILE A 108 -26.06 44.33 9.88
C ILE A 108 -25.54 43.05 9.24
N ARG A 109 -26.44 42.19 8.78
CA ARG A 109 -26.13 40.97 8.07
C ARG A 109 -25.31 41.25 6.82
N ASP A 110 -25.76 42.12 5.94
CA ASP A 110 -25.08 42.42 4.69
C ASP A 110 -23.67 42.98 4.91
N LYS A 111 -23.49 43.82 5.94
CA LYS A 111 -22.16 44.33 6.35
C LYS A 111 -21.28 43.24 6.92
N ALA A 112 -21.79 42.30 7.71
CA ALA A 112 -21.06 41.17 8.26
C ALA A 112 -20.66 40.20 7.15
N ASP A 113 -21.59 39.84 6.27
CA ASP A 113 -21.35 38.95 5.13
C ASP A 113 -20.25 39.49 4.20
N GLN A 114 -20.32 40.81 3.90
CA GLN A 114 -19.27 41.45 3.10
C GLN A 114 -17.90 41.42 3.81
N SER A 115 -17.90 41.65 5.14
CA SER A 115 -16.67 41.63 5.94
C SER A 115 -16.05 40.23 5.97
N ILE A 116 -16.86 39.16 6.12
CA ILE A 116 -16.44 37.76 6.09
C ILE A 116 -15.83 37.44 4.74
N ILE A 117 -16.45 37.81 3.63
CA ILE A 117 -15.94 37.59 2.30
C ILE A 117 -14.58 38.31 2.09
N ASN A 118 -14.49 39.58 2.50
CA ASN A 118 -13.27 40.36 2.40
C ASN A 118 -12.13 39.72 3.21
N LEU A 119 -12.44 39.26 4.41
CA LEU A 119 -11.49 38.55 5.26
C LEU A 119 -11.01 37.26 4.64
N LEU A 120 -11.92 36.46 4.06
CA LEU A 120 -11.57 35.24 3.35
C LEU A 120 -10.68 35.51 2.11
N GLU A 121 -10.99 36.54 1.34
CA GLU A 121 -10.17 36.95 0.17
C GLU A 121 -8.76 37.37 0.59
N ALA A 122 -8.62 38.00 1.74
CA ALA A 122 -7.32 38.43 2.29
C ALA A 122 -6.56 37.33 3.04
N SER A 123 -7.24 36.26 3.44
CA SER A 123 -6.63 35.16 4.20
C SER A 123 -5.54 34.45 3.42
N LYS A 124 -4.49 34.03 4.13
CA LYS A 124 -3.43 33.18 3.60
C LYS A 124 -3.85 31.71 3.56
N ASP A 125 -4.72 31.31 4.47
CA ASP A 125 -5.17 29.91 4.66
C ASP A 125 -6.60 29.71 4.16
N LYS A 126 -6.89 30.13 2.92
CA LYS A 126 -8.24 30.11 2.32
C LYS A 126 -8.91 28.74 2.35
N ILE A 127 -8.14 27.65 2.18
CA ILE A 127 -8.72 26.28 2.12
C ILE A 127 -9.35 25.90 3.46
N PRO A 128 -8.64 25.90 4.63
CA PRO A 128 -9.25 25.57 5.90
C PRO A 128 -10.30 26.59 6.32
N PHE A 129 -10.05 27.87 6.10
CA PHE A 129 -10.97 28.93 6.54
C PHE A 129 -12.30 28.88 5.78
N SER A 130 -12.29 28.75 4.44
CA SER A 130 -13.54 28.60 3.66
C SER A 130 -14.31 27.34 4.06
N ARG A 131 -13.64 26.26 4.44
CA ARG A 131 -14.29 25.06 4.94
C ARG A 131 -15.00 25.32 6.27
N ALA A 132 -14.30 25.95 7.21
CA ALA A 132 -14.87 26.33 8.51
C ALA A 132 -16.10 27.23 8.38
N LEU A 133 -16.08 28.20 7.45
CA LEU A 133 -17.23 29.06 7.16
C LEU A 133 -18.43 28.26 6.63
N LEU A 134 -18.22 27.39 5.65
CA LEU A 134 -19.27 26.54 5.09
C LEU A 134 -19.86 25.60 6.14
N ASP A 135 -19.01 24.97 6.95
CA ASP A 135 -19.46 24.09 8.03
C ASP A 135 -20.29 24.87 9.08
N SER A 136 -19.88 26.11 9.43
CA SER A 136 -20.61 26.96 10.37
C SER A 136 -21.96 27.39 9.78
N ILE A 137 -22.03 27.74 8.49
CA ILE A 137 -23.30 28.06 7.82
C ILE A 137 -24.23 26.84 7.82
N HIS A 138 -23.72 25.66 7.48
CA HIS A 138 -24.53 24.44 7.43
C HIS A 138 -24.99 23.94 8.80
N ALA A 139 -24.28 24.32 9.89
CA ALA A 139 -24.63 23.94 11.25
C ALA A 139 -25.68 24.87 11.91
N THR A 140 -26.09 25.93 11.22
CA THR A 140 -26.99 26.96 11.72
C THR A 140 -28.15 27.19 10.77
N GLU A 141 -29.24 27.82 11.29
CA GLU A 141 -30.35 28.32 10.48
C GLU A 141 -30.09 29.74 9.92
N TYR A 142 -28.83 30.09 9.73
CA TYR A 142 -28.46 31.41 9.22
C TYR A 142 -29.04 31.62 7.82
N PRO A 143 -29.79 32.72 7.58
CA PRO A 143 -30.42 33.02 6.30
C PRO A 143 -29.39 33.55 5.30
N VAL A 144 -28.43 32.66 4.86
CA VAL A 144 -27.38 33.05 3.94
C VAL A 144 -27.97 33.49 2.61
N ASP A 145 -27.46 34.61 2.08
CA ASP A 145 -27.80 35.03 0.71
C ASP A 145 -27.14 34.10 -0.32
N SER A 146 -27.91 33.77 -1.36
CA SER A 146 -27.41 32.87 -2.43
C SER A 146 -26.17 33.41 -3.13
N ALA A 147 -26.07 34.72 -3.30
CA ALA A 147 -24.88 35.34 -3.93
C ALA A 147 -23.65 35.26 -3.03
N MET A 148 -23.80 35.45 -1.71
CA MET A 148 -22.75 35.25 -0.71
C MET A 148 -22.25 33.79 -0.77
N LEU A 149 -23.16 32.83 -0.69
CA LEU A 149 -22.83 31.42 -0.69
C LEU A 149 -22.08 31.03 -1.96
N GLN A 150 -22.55 31.47 -3.11
CA GLN A 150 -21.89 31.24 -4.39
C GLN A 150 -20.49 31.87 -4.45
N ARG A 151 -20.31 33.08 -3.92
CA ARG A 151 -19.02 33.75 -3.86
C ARG A 151 -18.04 32.98 -2.97
N LEU A 152 -18.48 32.52 -1.80
CA LEU A 152 -17.70 31.70 -0.89
C LEU A 152 -17.26 30.37 -1.54
N GLN A 153 -18.19 29.69 -2.21
CA GLN A 153 -17.91 28.46 -2.96
C GLN A 153 -16.91 28.70 -4.10
N ASN A 154 -17.04 29.80 -4.83
CA ASN A 154 -16.11 30.16 -5.88
C ASN A 154 -14.69 30.45 -5.32
N ILE A 155 -14.56 31.16 -4.22
CA ILE A 155 -13.28 31.45 -3.57
C ILE A 155 -12.63 30.12 -3.14
N ARG A 156 -13.44 29.22 -2.56
CA ARG A 156 -12.96 27.89 -2.15
C ARG A 156 -12.48 27.04 -3.32
N GLU A 157 -13.25 27.00 -4.41
CA GLU A 157 -12.87 26.26 -5.61
C GLU A 157 -11.54 26.78 -6.19
N VAL A 158 -11.36 28.10 -6.28
CA VAL A 158 -10.12 28.73 -6.71
C VAL A 158 -8.96 28.43 -5.76
N ALA A 159 -9.19 28.49 -4.43
CA ALA A 159 -8.17 28.21 -3.44
C ALA A 159 -7.67 26.76 -3.53
N LEU A 160 -8.55 25.80 -3.76
CA LEU A 160 -8.19 24.39 -3.98
C LEU A 160 -7.38 24.22 -5.27
N LEU A 161 -7.75 24.90 -6.36
CA LEU A 161 -6.96 24.91 -7.59
C LEU A 161 -5.56 25.49 -7.35
N GLU A 162 -5.45 26.67 -6.71
CA GLU A 162 -4.17 27.29 -6.38
C GLU A 162 -3.30 26.39 -5.52
N GLY A 163 -3.90 25.70 -4.54
CA GLY A 163 -3.24 24.68 -3.72
C GLY A 163 -2.68 23.54 -4.56
N MET A 164 -3.47 23.03 -5.52
CA MET A 164 -3.03 21.97 -6.43
C MET A 164 -1.91 22.43 -7.39
N LEU A 165 -1.95 23.66 -7.86
CA LEU A 165 -0.91 24.20 -8.75
C LEU A 165 0.39 24.49 -8.02
N LYS A 166 0.33 24.95 -6.78
CA LYS A 166 1.49 25.34 -5.97
C LYS A 166 2.17 24.14 -5.29
N ALA A 167 1.39 23.30 -4.67
CA ALA A 167 1.85 22.14 -3.88
C ALA A 167 0.80 21.01 -3.94
N PRO A 168 0.73 20.25 -5.04
CA PRO A 168 -0.28 19.22 -5.22
C PRO A 168 -0.15 18.11 -4.18
N THR A 169 -1.24 17.84 -3.48
CA THR A 169 -1.34 16.75 -2.50
C THR A 169 -2.57 15.90 -2.75
N PRO A 170 -2.55 14.59 -2.41
CA PRO A 170 -3.72 13.73 -2.52
C PRO A 170 -4.95 14.28 -1.77
N ILE A 171 -4.74 14.94 -0.63
CA ILE A 171 -5.81 15.48 0.21
C ILE A 171 -6.53 16.62 -0.53
N ILE A 172 -5.79 17.58 -1.08
CA ILE A 172 -6.37 18.70 -1.84
C ILE A 172 -7.10 18.18 -3.07
N TYR A 173 -6.49 17.23 -3.80
CA TYR A 173 -7.09 16.61 -4.97
C TYR A 173 -8.43 15.92 -4.63
N GLN A 174 -8.44 15.02 -3.65
CA GLN A 174 -9.64 14.31 -3.23
C GLN A 174 -10.73 15.26 -2.72
N THR A 175 -10.33 16.32 -2.00
CA THR A 175 -11.26 17.36 -1.55
C THR A 175 -11.91 18.05 -2.74
N TYR A 176 -11.12 18.45 -3.74
CA TYR A 176 -11.65 19.11 -4.94
C TYR A 176 -12.63 18.20 -5.70
N VAL A 177 -12.22 16.98 -6.02
CA VAL A 177 -13.06 16.05 -6.80
C VAL A 177 -14.37 15.72 -6.08
N LYS A 178 -14.33 15.60 -4.75
CA LYS A 178 -15.51 15.34 -3.92
C LYS A 178 -16.47 16.53 -3.90
N GLU A 179 -15.95 17.74 -3.72
CA GLU A 179 -16.78 18.95 -3.55
C GLU A 179 -17.21 19.55 -4.90
N TYR A 180 -16.36 19.43 -5.93
CA TYR A 180 -16.56 20.01 -7.26
C TYR A 180 -16.37 19.00 -8.40
N PRO A 181 -17.14 17.89 -8.43
CA PRO A 181 -16.96 16.83 -9.44
C PRO A 181 -17.14 17.33 -10.88
N ASN A 182 -17.92 18.40 -11.07
CA ASN A 182 -18.14 19.09 -12.34
C ASN A 182 -17.65 20.55 -12.29
N GLY A 183 -16.70 20.83 -11.40
CA GLY A 183 -16.15 22.16 -11.22
C GLY A 183 -15.48 22.71 -12.49
N LYS A 184 -15.46 24.03 -12.60
CA LYS A 184 -14.91 24.70 -13.80
C LYS A 184 -13.40 24.47 -13.98
N PHE A 185 -12.68 24.05 -12.96
CA PHE A 185 -11.24 23.79 -12.99
C PHE A 185 -10.88 22.30 -12.95
N ILE A 186 -11.85 21.39 -13.08
CA ILE A 186 -11.61 19.95 -12.96
C ILE A 186 -10.52 19.46 -13.91
N ALA A 187 -10.42 20.04 -15.11
CA ALA A 187 -9.38 19.69 -16.09
C ALA A 187 -7.97 20.05 -15.59
N GLN A 188 -7.81 21.24 -15.01
CA GLN A 188 -6.52 21.71 -14.50
C GLN A 188 -6.10 20.94 -13.23
N VAL A 189 -7.04 20.65 -12.36
CA VAL A 189 -6.81 19.86 -11.15
C VAL A 189 -6.40 18.43 -11.49
N ASN A 190 -7.09 17.77 -12.43
CA ASN A 190 -6.71 16.44 -12.90
C ASN A 190 -5.34 16.44 -13.62
N ALA A 191 -5.03 17.47 -14.41
CA ALA A 191 -3.72 17.60 -15.03
C ALA A 191 -2.62 17.74 -13.97
N SER A 192 -2.82 18.55 -12.93
CA SER A 192 -1.87 18.71 -11.83
C SER A 192 -1.65 17.42 -11.05
N GLU A 193 -2.71 16.67 -10.72
CA GLU A 193 -2.60 15.37 -10.05
C GLU A 193 -1.88 14.34 -10.92
N ASN A 194 -2.19 14.30 -12.22
CA ASN A 194 -1.50 13.42 -13.13
C ASN A 194 0.01 13.69 -13.22
N VAL A 195 0.41 14.97 -13.22
CA VAL A 195 1.82 15.38 -13.14
C VAL A 195 2.44 14.95 -11.81
N ARG A 196 1.75 15.15 -10.69
CA ARG A 196 2.20 14.70 -9.36
C ARG A 196 2.48 13.20 -9.32
N LEU A 197 1.52 12.39 -9.79
CA LEU A 197 1.64 10.93 -9.84
C LEU A 197 2.81 10.49 -10.75
N TYR A 198 2.97 11.15 -11.90
CA TYR A 198 4.09 10.91 -12.79
C TYR A 198 5.44 11.24 -12.13
N GLN A 199 5.57 12.40 -11.48
CA GLN A 199 6.79 12.79 -10.78
C GLN A 199 7.09 11.84 -9.61
N LEU A 200 6.08 11.37 -8.90
CA LEU A 200 6.23 10.39 -7.83
C LEU A 200 6.85 9.07 -8.35
N VAL A 201 6.37 8.56 -9.47
CA VAL A 201 6.93 7.36 -10.11
C VAL A 201 8.37 7.63 -10.57
N LYS A 202 8.62 8.78 -11.19
CA LYS A 202 9.95 9.13 -11.74
C LYS A 202 11.01 9.30 -10.67
N THR A 203 10.67 9.91 -9.53
CA THR A 203 11.61 10.17 -8.44
C THR A 203 11.77 9.00 -7.48
N THR A 204 10.71 8.23 -7.29
CA THR A 204 10.66 7.12 -6.33
C THR A 204 9.93 5.93 -6.97
N PRO A 205 10.58 5.19 -7.88
CA PRO A 205 9.98 4.05 -8.56
C PRO A 205 9.79 2.87 -7.59
N THR A 206 8.57 2.71 -7.09
CA THR A 206 8.16 1.60 -6.22
C THR A 206 6.89 0.95 -6.76
N PRO A 207 6.62 -0.34 -6.45
CA PRO A 207 5.37 -0.99 -6.85
C PRO A 207 4.12 -0.20 -6.42
N ALA A 208 4.14 0.39 -5.23
CA ALA A 208 3.03 1.20 -4.71
C ALA A 208 2.81 2.47 -5.54
N ASN A 209 3.88 3.17 -5.94
CA ASN A 209 3.78 4.39 -6.73
C ASN A 209 3.34 4.10 -8.18
N PHE A 210 3.81 3.01 -8.78
CA PHE A 210 3.31 2.55 -10.08
C PHE A 210 1.83 2.20 -10.00
N LYS A 211 1.42 1.46 -8.96
CA LYS A 211 0.02 1.14 -8.71
C LYS A 211 -0.83 2.40 -8.56
N ALA A 212 -0.37 3.37 -7.76
CA ALA A 212 -1.05 4.66 -7.59
C ALA A 212 -1.22 5.40 -8.92
N PHE A 213 -0.23 5.35 -9.81
CA PHE A 213 -0.39 5.94 -11.14
C PHE A 213 -1.38 5.17 -12.00
N PHE A 214 -1.26 3.84 -12.13
CA PHE A 214 -2.06 3.06 -13.07
C PHE A 214 -3.51 2.84 -12.60
N GLU A 215 -3.74 2.68 -11.29
CA GLU A 215 -5.02 2.27 -10.71
C GLU A 215 -5.80 3.40 -10.02
N ASP A 216 -5.35 4.66 -10.12
CA ASP A 216 -6.13 5.78 -9.58
C ASP A 216 -7.52 5.82 -10.23
N PRO A 217 -8.61 5.61 -9.46
CA PRO A 217 -9.95 5.45 -10.01
C PRO A 217 -10.49 6.75 -10.61
N GLU A 218 -10.12 7.90 -10.06
CA GLU A 218 -10.59 9.19 -10.56
C GLU A 218 -9.87 9.54 -11.87
N MET A 219 -8.56 9.24 -11.96
CA MET A 219 -7.81 9.41 -13.21
C MET A 219 -8.29 8.46 -14.31
N GLN A 220 -8.56 7.20 -13.99
CA GLN A 220 -9.11 6.23 -14.95
C GLN A 220 -10.45 6.73 -15.48
N LYS A 221 -11.37 7.09 -14.58
CA LYS A 221 -12.69 7.63 -14.93
C LYS A 221 -12.58 8.91 -15.77
N TYR A 222 -11.69 9.83 -15.36
CA TYR A 222 -11.53 11.11 -16.06
C TYR A 222 -11.05 10.96 -17.51
N TYR A 223 -10.08 10.04 -17.76
CA TYR A 223 -9.49 9.84 -19.08
C TYR A 223 -10.22 8.79 -19.92
N GLN A 224 -11.24 8.10 -19.39
CA GLN A 224 -11.96 7.04 -20.12
C GLN A 224 -12.50 7.50 -21.48
N ASP A 225 -13.09 8.70 -21.54
CA ASP A 225 -13.71 9.26 -22.74
C ASP A 225 -12.95 10.48 -23.32
N ARG A 226 -11.76 10.81 -22.79
CA ARG A 226 -10.99 12.02 -23.15
C ARG A 226 -9.71 11.73 -23.91
N GLY A 227 -9.46 10.45 -24.23
CA GLY A 227 -8.27 10.01 -24.93
C GLY A 227 -7.17 9.47 -24.01
N PRO A 228 -5.97 9.20 -24.55
CA PRO A 228 -4.90 8.58 -23.77
C PRO A 228 -4.43 9.49 -22.64
N ARG A 229 -4.29 8.91 -21.45
CA ARG A 229 -3.76 9.61 -20.28
C ARG A 229 -2.34 10.11 -20.55
N PRO A 230 -2.03 11.40 -20.29
CA PRO A 230 -0.68 11.93 -20.43
C PRO A 230 0.34 11.13 -19.60
N TYR A 231 1.58 11.00 -20.10
CA TYR A 231 2.68 10.24 -19.49
C TYR A 231 2.46 8.72 -19.39
N LEU A 232 1.33 8.18 -19.84
CA LEU A 232 1.04 6.74 -19.72
C LEU A 232 2.10 5.88 -20.41
N ALA A 233 2.53 6.26 -21.62
CA ALA A 233 3.55 5.54 -22.36
C ALA A 233 4.91 5.58 -21.64
N GLU A 234 5.29 6.75 -21.14
CA GLU A 234 6.56 6.94 -20.40
C GLU A 234 6.55 6.15 -19.09
N VAL A 235 5.46 6.20 -18.31
CA VAL A 235 5.35 5.42 -17.06
C VAL A 235 5.36 3.91 -17.33
N ARG A 236 4.81 3.45 -18.45
CA ARG A 236 4.93 2.04 -18.87
C ARG A 236 6.38 1.65 -19.14
N THR A 237 7.15 2.51 -19.81
CA THR A 237 8.58 2.27 -20.02
C THR A 237 9.34 2.26 -18.70
N LEU A 238 9.09 3.22 -17.81
CA LEU A 238 9.70 3.25 -16.47
C LEU A 238 9.36 2.00 -15.64
N TYR A 239 8.14 1.49 -15.77
CA TYR A 239 7.74 0.26 -15.08
C TYR A 239 8.41 -0.98 -15.66
N ASP A 240 8.53 -1.09 -16.97
CA ASP A 240 9.25 -2.14 -17.67
C ASP A 240 10.71 -2.20 -17.22
N ASP A 241 11.40 -1.06 -17.25
CA ASP A 241 12.78 -0.92 -16.78
C ASP A 241 12.94 -1.22 -15.29
N PHE A 242 12.01 -0.76 -14.46
CA PHE A 242 12.01 -1.01 -13.00
C PHE A 242 11.94 -2.52 -12.71
N LEU A 243 11.05 -3.25 -13.36
CA LEU A 243 10.93 -4.69 -13.17
C LEU A 243 12.18 -5.43 -13.64
N PHE A 244 12.74 -5.02 -14.77
CA PHE A 244 13.99 -5.61 -15.29
C PHE A 244 15.17 -5.39 -14.35
N GLN A 245 15.36 -4.17 -13.84
CA GLN A 245 16.40 -3.86 -12.84
C GLN A 245 16.24 -4.68 -11.56
N ARG A 246 15.01 -4.88 -11.11
CA ARG A 246 14.72 -5.69 -9.93
C ARG A 246 15.08 -7.15 -10.14
N ILE A 247 14.82 -7.71 -11.33
CA ILE A 247 15.23 -9.07 -11.70
C ILE A 247 16.76 -9.16 -11.69
N ASP A 248 17.44 -8.18 -12.21
CA ASP A 248 18.91 -8.14 -12.27
C ASP A 248 19.55 -8.08 -10.86
N SER A 249 18.92 -7.40 -9.93
CA SER A 249 19.31 -7.37 -8.52
C SER A 249 19.16 -8.76 -7.87
N LEU A 250 17.99 -9.38 -8.00
CA LEU A 250 17.71 -10.72 -7.46
C LEU A 250 18.59 -11.81 -8.07
N LYS A 251 18.98 -11.65 -9.32
CA LYS A 251 19.90 -12.56 -10.01
C LYS A 251 21.29 -12.59 -9.34
N LYS A 252 21.77 -11.43 -8.87
CA LYS A 252 23.03 -11.34 -8.10
C LYS A 252 22.93 -12.01 -6.73
N GLU A 253 21.74 -12.02 -6.15
CA GLU A 253 21.44 -12.68 -4.88
C GLU A 253 21.25 -14.21 -5.03
N GLY A 254 21.13 -14.74 -6.26
CA GLY A 254 20.90 -16.16 -6.54
C GLY A 254 19.50 -16.67 -6.17
N ASN A 255 18.53 -15.76 -5.99
CA ASN A 255 17.16 -16.11 -5.59
C ASN A 255 16.29 -16.47 -6.80
N ALA A 256 16.43 -17.71 -7.30
CA ALA A 256 15.71 -18.21 -8.48
C ALA A 256 14.17 -18.15 -8.32
N THR A 257 13.66 -18.47 -7.12
CA THR A 257 12.21 -18.45 -6.85
C THR A 257 11.64 -17.04 -6.95
N ALA A 258 12.33 -16.04 -6.36
CA ALA A 258 11.89 -14.66 -6.44
C ALA A 258 11.98 -14.08 -7.86
N ILE A 259 13.01 -14.47 -8.63
CA ILE A 259 13.14 -14.11 -10.04
C ILE A 259 11.96 -14.65 -10.84
N ARG A 260 11.61 -15.92 -10.66
CA ARG A 260 10.46 -16.52 -11.35
C ARG A 260 9.18 -15.79 -11.04
N GLN A 261 8.90 -15.50 -9.77
CA GLN A 261 7.70 -14.78 -9.37
C GLN A 261 7.60 -13.41 -10.06
N ILE A 262 8.68 -12.63 -10.08
CA ILE A 262 8.68 -11.31 -10.74
C ILE A 262 8.49 -11.44 -12.26
N ILE A 263 9.06 -12.47 -12.89
CA ILE A 263 8.87 -12.71 -14.33
C ILE A 263 7.40 -13.04 -14.62
N ASP A 264 6.77 -13.86 -13.81
CA ASP A 264 5.36 -14.20 -13.94
C ASP A 264 4.48 -12.94 -13.74
N ASP A 265 4.78 -12.11 -12.74
CA ASP A 265 4.12 -10.83 -12.51
C ASP A 265 4.31 -9.88 -13.71
N TYR A 266 5.51 -9.83 -14.28
CA TYR A 266 5.80 -9.05 -15.48
C TYR A 266 4.98 -9.50 -16.69
N LYS A 267 4.93 -10.82 -16.94
CA LYS A 267 4.14 -11.38 -18.05
C LYS A 267 2.65 -11.11 -17.91
N ASN A 268 2.13 -11.13 -16.70
CA ASN A 268 0.71 -11.06 -16.40
C ASN A 268 0.23 -9.64 -16.01
N THR A 269 1.15 -8.66 -15.89
CA THR A 269 0.76 -7.30 -15.49
C THR A 269 -0.18 -6.66 -16.52
N PRO A 270 -1.30 -6.06 -16.08
CA PRO A 270 -2.20 -5.34 -16.97
C PRO A 270 -1.65 -3.99 -17.42
N TYR A 271 -0.58 -3.49 -16.77
CA TYR A 271 -0.02 -2.17 -17.02
C TYR A 271 0.77 -2.07 -18.32
N LEU A 272 1.31 -3.22 -18.80
CA LEU A 272 2.09 -3.29 -20.03
C LEU A 272 1.28 -4.01 -21.11
N ALA A 273 1.06 -3.35 -22.24
CA ALA A 273 0.59 -4.02 -23.45
C ALA A 273 1.66 -4.99 -23.96
N THR A 274 1.26 -6.04 -24.67
CA THR A 274 2.19 -7.07 -25.19
C THR A 274 3.36 -6.45 -25.98
N GLY A 275 3.10 -5.45 -26.80
CA GLY A 275 4.14 -4.77 -27.61
C GLY A 275 5.02 -3.77 -26.83
N ALA A 276 4.67 -3.45 -25.58
CA ALA A 276 5.44 -2.55 -24.72
C ALA A 276 6.41 -3.29 -23.78
N ARG A 277 6.48 -4.63 -23.86
CA ARG A 277 7.38 -5.45 -23.06
C ARG A 277 8.72 -5.61 -23.78
N THR A 278 9.62 -4.64 -23.61
CA THR A 278 10.89 -4.57 -24.34
C THR A 278 11.87 -5.64 -23.92
N HIS A 279 11.81 -6.11 -22.67
CA HIS A 279 12.69 -7.10 -22.10
C HIS A 279 12.16 -8.54 -22.12
N LEU A 280 11.09 -8.82 -22.85
CA LEU A 280 10.39 -10.11 -22.79
C LEU A 280 11.31 -11.29 -23.11
N ASN A 281 12.14 -11.18 -24.15
CA ASN A 281 13.06 -12.27 -24.55
C ASN A 281 14.14 -12.53 -23.49
N ASP A 282 14.70 -11.45 -22.90
CA ASP A 282 15.71 -11.58 -21.85
C ASP A 282 15.10 -12.17 -20.57
N LEU A 283 13.86 -11.79 -20.26
CA LEU A 283 13.12 -12.32 -19.12
C LEU A 283 12.74 -13.79 -19.31
N GLU A 284 12.40 -14.21 -20.53
CA GLU A 284 12.13 -15.62 -20.82
C GLU A 284 13.38 -16.47 -20.67
N TYR A 285 14.54 -15.99 -21.14
CA TYR A 285 15.81 -16.66 -20.91
C TYR A 285 16.13 -16.80 -19.41
N LEU A 286 15.97 -15.72 -18.65
CA LEU A 286 16.18 -15.72 -17.20
C LEU A 286 15.20 -16.62 -16.46
N SER A 287 13.95 -16.70 -16.91
CA SER A 287 12.95 -17.62 -16.37
C SER A 287 13.39 -19.08 -16.54
N GLU A 288 13.75 -19.47 -17.77
CA GLU A 288 14.21 -20.83 -18.03
C GLU A 288 15.50 -21.16 -17.26
N LYS A 289 16.40 -20.19 -17.10
CA LYS A 289 17.59 -20.35 -16.25
C LYS A 289 17.21 -20.58 -14.78
N ALA A 290 16.29 -19.79 -14.23
CA ALA A 290 15.82 -19.95 -12.85
C ALA A 290 15.15 -21.30 -12.65
N ASP A 291 14.31 -21.74 -13.59
CA ASP A 291 13.67 -23.04 -13.58
C ASP A 291 14.69 -24.18 -13.60
N PHE A 292 15.75 -24.04 -14.39
CA PHE A 292 16.83 -25.01 -14.43
C PHE A 292 17.60 -25.06 -13.10
N GLU A 293 17.91 -23.94 -12.48
CA GLU A 293 18.57 -23.89 -11.16
C GLU A 293 17.71 -24.55 -10.06
N LEU A 294 16.39 -24.41 -10.11
CA LEU A 294 15.45 -25.10 -9.20
C LEU A 294 15.33 -26.59 -9.52
N LEU A 295 15.45 -27.00 -10.78
CA LEU A 295 15.41 -28.41 -11.22
C LEU A 295 16.61 -29.20 -10.71
N LYS A 296 17.81 -28.62 -10.71
CA LYS A 296 19.05 -29.33 -10.34
C LYS A 296 18.97 -30.10 -9.02
N PRO A 297 18.60 -29.44 -7.88
CA PRO A 297 18.50 -30.13 -6.59
C PRO A 297 17.28 -31.05 -6.49
N ALA A 298 16.30 -30.93 -7.38
CA ALA A 298 15.12 -31.78 -7.38
C ALA A 298 15.33 -33.14 -8.04
N ILE A 299 16.37 -33.29 -8.86
CA ILE A 299 16.69 -34.56 -9.54
C ILE A 299 17.61 -35.39 -8.64
N VAL A 300 17.03 -36.16 -7.75
CA VAL A 300 17.74 -36.95 -6.73
C VAL A 300 17.68 -38.45 -6.96
N ASN A 301 16.73 -38.96 -7.76
CA ASN A 301 16.54 -40.38 -8.05
C ASN A 301 15.81 -40.59 -9.39
N SER A 302 15.59 -41.83 -9.75
CA SER A 302 14.89 -42.20 -11.01
C SER A 302 13.40 -41.75 -11.01
N GLU A 303 12.74 -41.62 -9.85
CA GLU A 303 11.34 -41.19 -9.76
C GLU A 303 11.21 -39.71 -10.08
N SER A 304 12.22 -38.91 -9.76
CA SER A 304 12.26 -37.48 -10.06
C SER A 304 12.50 -37.16 -11.54
N LEU A 305 12.83 -38.16 -12.40
CA LEU A 305 13.02 -37.97 -13.84
C LEU A 305 11.77 -37.46 -14.57
N GLY A 306 10.57 -37.59 -13.99
CA GLY A 306 9.34 -37.00 -14.50
C GLY A 306 9.45 -35.47 -14.60
N LEU A 307 10.02 -34.83 -13.56
CA LEU A 307 10.27 -33.36 -13.55
C LEU A 307 11.19 -32.92 -14.69
N LEU A 308 12.22 -33.74 -14.96
CA LEU A 308 13.15 -33.48 -16.06
C LEU A 308 12.48 -33.61 -17.43
N GLN A 309 11.61 -34.60 -17.61
CA GLN A 309 10.86 -34.76 -18.86
C GLN A 309 9.93 -33.57 -19.12
N GLU A 310 9.25 -33.08 -18.09
CA GLU A 310 8.39 -31.91 -18.19
C GLU A 310 9.21 -30.66 -18.53
N PHE A 311 10.35 -30.45 -17.88
CA PHE A 311 11.27 -29.35 -18.21
C PHE A 311 11.69 -29.39 -19.67
N LEU A 312 12.14 -30.55 -20.17
CA LEU A 312 12.58 -30.74 -21.57
C LEU A 312 11.47 -30.51 -22.60
N LYS A 313 10.20 -30.70 -22.19
CA LYS A 313 9.03 -30.50 -23.05
C LYS A 313 8.63 -29.02 -23.12
N THR A 314 8.71 -28.31 -22.01
CA THR A 314 8.15 -26.96 -21.85
C THR A 314 9.15 -25.83 -22.14
N HIS A 315 10.46 -26.08 -22.01
CA HIS A 315 11.50 -25.06 -22.14
C HIS A 315 12.14 -25.06 -23.51
N LYS A 316 12.46 -23.87 -24.03
CA LYS A 316 12.93 -23.70 -25.44
C LYS A 316 14.45 -23.53 -25.61
N TYR A 317 15.13 -22.97 -24.58
CA TYR A 317 16.56 -22.65 -24.72
C TYR A 317 17.43 -23.91 -24.69
N LYS A 318 18.17 -24.12 -25.78
CA LYS A 318 19.02 -25.32 -26.02
C LYS A 318 20.02 -25.51 -24.90
N GLU A 319 20.64 -24.45 -24.43
CA GLU A 319 21.66 -24.47 -23.38
C GLU A 319 21.17 -25.22 -22.14
N PHE A 320 20.02 -24.82 -21.59
CA PHE A 320 19.45 -25.43 -20.39
C PHE A 320 18.91 -26.82 -20.65
N ARG A 321 18.36 -27.06 -21.83
CA ARG A 321 17.89 -28.39 -22.22
C ARG A 321 19.04 -29.41 -22.33
N ASP A 322 20.17 -28.99 -22.85
CA ASP A 322 21.34 -29.89 -22.98
C ASP A 322 22.00 -30.14 -21.62
N GLN A 323 22.07 -29.11 -20.74
CA GLN A 323 22.53 -29.32 -19.37
C GLN A 323 21.54 -30.21 -18.58
N ALA A 324 20.22 -30.02 -18.74
CA ALA A 324 19.20 -30.84 -18.11
C ALA A 324 19.29 -32.31 -18.52
N LYS A 325 19.54 -32.61 -19.81
CA LYS A 325 19.76 -34.00 -20.27
C LYS A 325 20.90 -34.69 -19.51
N ASN A 326 21.94 -33.96 -19.13
CA ASN A 326 23.06 -34.51 -18.38
C ASN A 326 22.68 -34.88 -16.94
N LEU A 327 21.66 -34.21 -16.31
CA LEU A 327 21.18 -34.55 -14.97
C LEU A 327 20.61 -35.99 -14.90
N ARG A 328 20.08 -36.50 -15.98
CA ARG A 328 19.55 -37.87 -16.02
C ARG A 328 20.62 -38.96 -16.25
N ALA A 329 21.81 -38.58 -16.72
CA ALA A 329 22.86 -39.53 -17.07
C ALA A 329 23.19 -40.55 -15.96
N PRO A 330 23.22 -40.18 -14.66
CA PRO A 330 23.46 -41.13 -13.57
C PRO A 330 22.39 -42.23 -13.46
N PHE A 331 21.17 -41.95 -13.91
CA PHE A 331 19.99 -42.82 -13.76
C PHE A 331 19.65 -43.61 -15.03
N ILE A 332 20.33 -43.33 -16.15
CA ILE A 332 20.10 -44.06 -17.40
C ILE A 332 20.93 -45.33 -17.46
N LEU A 333 20.24 -46.41 -17.70
CA LEU A 333 20.89 -47.66 -18.05
C LEU A 333 21.58 -47.51 -19.41
N GLN A 334 22.93 -47.65 -19.43
CA GLN A 334 23.73 -47.51 -20.66
C GLN A 334 24.00 -48.83 -21.35
N ALA A 335 24.02 -49.93 -20.59
CA ALA A 335 24.25 -51.26 -21.14
C ALA A 335 23.63 -52.35 -20.29
N ILE A 336 23.12 -53.38 -20.91
CA ILE A 336 22.74 -54.65 -20.30
C ILE A 336 23.59 -55.75 -20.93
N VAL A 337 24.30 -56.47 -20.10
CA VAL A 337 25.02 -57.66 -20.53
C VAL A 337 24.32 -58.88 -19.95
N SER A 338 23.85 -59.77 -20.78
CA SER A 338 23.08 -60.92 -20.39
C SER A 338 23.73 -62.21 -20.85
N THR A 339 23.74 -63.20 -19.93
CA THR A 339 24.06 -64.63 -20.22
C THR A 339 22.86 -65.44 -19.69
N PRO A 340 22.82 -66.77 -19.97
CA PRO A 340 21.71 -67.60 -19.50
C PRO A 340 21.48 -67.57 -17.98
N THR A 341 22.51 -67.28 -17.19
CA THR A 341 22.45 -67.32 -15.70
C THR A 341 22.74 -65.97 -15.06
N THR A 342 23.14 -64.94 -15.84
CA THR A 342 23.56 -63.65 -15.27
C THR A 342 23.13 -62.49 -16.14
N VAL A 343 22.53 -61.47 -15.55
CA VAL A 343 22.20 -60.23 -16.20
C VAL A 343 22.85 -59.07 -15.44
N LYS A 344 23.68 -58.29 -16.12
CA LYS A 344 24.42 -57.14 -15.56
C LYS A 344 23.95 -55.84 -16.18
N TYR A 345 23.69 -54.86 -15.33
CA TYR A 345 23.19 -53.51 -15.68
C TYR A 345 24.28 -52.49 -15.40
N TYR A 346 24.58 -51.68 -16.36
CA TYR A 346 25.64 -50.66 -16.29
C TYR A 346 25.08 -49.27 -16.51
N THR A 347 25.62 -48.27 -15.83
CA THR A 347 25.47 -46.86 -16.15
C THR A 347 26.81 -46.15 -16.05
N GLN A 348 27.12 -45.26 -16.97
CA GLN A 348 28.41 -44.57 -17.04
C GLN A 348 29.63 -45.54 -16.93
N GLY A 349 29.52 -46.69 -17.54
CA GLY A 349 30.56 -47.73 -17.49
C GLY A 349 30.68 -48.47 -16.15
N ARG A 350 29.84 -48.19 -15.18
CA ARG A 350 29.85 -48.80 -13.85
C ARG A 350 28.74 -49.82 -13.71
N LEU A 351 29.04 -50.96 -13.11
CA LEU A 351 28.05 -52.00 -12.78
C LEU A 351 27.14 -51.50 -11.62
N ILE A 352 25.84 -51.33 -11.87
CA ILE A 352 24.90 -50.86 -10.89
C ILE A 352 24.03 -51.98 -10.30
N LYS A 353 23.82 -53.05 -11.06
CA LYS A 353 23.03 -54.20 -10.63
C LYS A 353 23.51 -55.44 -11.34
N CYS A 354 23.57 -56.56 -10.64
CA CYS A 354 23.79 -57.87 -11.15
C CYS A 354 22.69 -58.82 -10.66
N CYS A 355 22.06 -59.55 -11.56
CA CYS A 355 21.11 -60.59 -11.24
C CYS A 355 21.71 -61.92 -11.69
N GLU A 356 21.88 -62.89 -10.79
CA GLU A 356 22.42 -64.22 -11.00
C GLU A 356 21.44 -65.26 -10.60
N THR A 357 21.35 -66.34 -11.32
CA THR A 357 20.54 -67.49 -10.98
C THR A 357 21.44 -68.70 -10.85
N ASP A 358 21.42 -69.32 -9.65
CA ASP A 358 22.17 -70.53 -9.36
C ASP A 358 21.29 -71.59 -8.66
N SER A 359 21.90 -72.64 -8.16
CA SER A 359 21.20 -73.74 -7.45
C SER A 359 20.60 -73.29 -6.12
N THR A 360 21.00 -72.16 -5.56
CA THR A 360 20.49 -71.63 -4.27
C THR A 360 19.29 -70.72 -4.47
N GLY A 361 19.15 -70.12 -5.65
CA GLY A 361 18.03 -69.21 -5.98
C GLY A 361 18.46 -68.07 -6.91
N ASN A 362 17.67 -67.02 -6.93
CA ASN A 362 18.00 -65.78 -7.67
C ASN A 362 18.73 -64.82 -6.74
N ILE A 363 19.91 -64.39 -7.12
CA ILE A 363 20.72 -63.42 -6.38
C ILE A 363 20.69 -62.10 -7.11
N THR A 364 20.21 -61.06 -6.45
CA THR A 364 20.24 -59.68 -6.94
C THR A 364 21.26 -58.90 -6.13
N THR A 365 22.29 -58.38 -6.75
CA THR A 365 23.30 -57.48 -6.13
C THR A 365 23.21 -56.11 -6.70
N SER A 366 22.98 -55.10 -5.84
CA SER A 366 23.03 -53.69 -6.18
C SER A 366 24.35 -53.07 -5.73
N TYR A 367 24.86 -52.12 -6.52
CA TYR A 367 26.17 -51.49 -6.33
C TYR A 367 26.00 -49.97 -6.20
N THR A 368 26.61 -49.37 -5.18
CA THR A 368 26.60 -47.91 -4.93
C THR A 368 28.01 -47.36 -4.94
N TYR A 369 28.21 -46.23 -5.55
CA TYR A 369 29.52 -45.59 -5.71
C TYR A 369 29.50 -44.17 -5.12
N ASN A 370 30.64 -43.69 -4.59
CA ASN A 370 30.83 -42.30 -4.23
C ASN A 370 31.11 -41.41 -5.46
N ASP A 371 31.21 -40.08 -5.24
CA ASP A 371 31.49 -39.12 -6.32
C ASP A 371 32.81 -39.33 -7.05
N LYS A 372 33.79 -39.96 -6.36
CA LYS A 372 35.08 -40.37 -6.95
C LYS A 372 34.99 -41.67 -7.74
N GLY A 373 33.84 -42.31 -7.80
CA GLY A 373 33.63 -43.56 -8.54
C GLY A 373 34.06 -44.83 -7.82
N GLN A 374 34.32 -44.78 -6.53
CA GLN A 374 34.72 -45.92 -5.70
C GLN A 374 33.47 -46.63 -5.17
N LEU A 375 33.47 -47.95 -5.19
CA LEU A 375 32.37 -48.79 -4.75
C LEU A 375 32.22 -48.73 -3.23
N THR A 376 31.23 -48.03 -2.73
CA THR A 376 31.00 -47.84 -1.28
C THR A 376 30.13 -48.91 -0.67
N THR A 377 29.13 -49.39 -1.39
CA THR A 377 28.19 -50.38 -0.85
C THR A 377 27.80 -51.40 -1.91
N THR A 378 27.67 -52.65 -1.50
CA THR A 378 26.94 -53.66 -2.27
C THR A 378 25.86 -54.27 -1.36
N LEU A 379 24.64 -54.42 -1.92
CA LEU A 379 23.55 -55.13 -1.27
C LEU A 379 23.20 -56.34 -2.14
N SER A 380 23.40 -57.54 -1.60
CA SER A 380 23.04 -58.80 -2.26
C SER A 380 21.83 -59.41 -1.54
N VAL A 381 20.79 -59.68 -2.30
CA VAL A 381 19.57 -60.36 -1.83
C VAL A 381 19.43 -61.68 -2.58
N THR A 382 19.35 -62.76 -1.84
CA THR A 382 19.08 -64.08 -2.38
C THR A 382 17.61 -64.41 -2.16
N GLU A 383 16.92 -64.78 -3.23
CA GLU A 383 15.50 -65.15 -3.20
C GLU A 383 15.31 -66.56 -3.67
N LYS A 384 14.39 -67.28 -2.99
CA LYS A 384 13.92 -68.61 -3.41
C LYS A 384 12.40 -68.61 -3.42
N ASN A 385 11.83 -69.00 -4.52
CA ASN A 385 10.38 -68.97 -4.74
C ASN A 385 9.74 -67.57 -4.49
N GLY A 386 10.46 -66.50 -4.86
CA GLY A 386 10.00 -65.12 -4.72
C GLY A 386 10.04 -64.57 -3.24
N GLN A 387 10.70 -65.30 -2.33
CA GLN A 387 10.90 -64.87 -0.95
C GLN A 387 12.39 -64.66 -0.67
N PRO A 388 12.77 -63.51 -0.05
CA PRO A 388 14.15 -63.29 0.33
C PRO A 388 14.56 -64.22 1.47
N ILE A 389 15.59 -65.04 1.20
CA ILE A 389 16.11 -66.01 2.16
C ILE A 389 17.43 -65.57 2.81
N ASN A 390 18.15 -64.65 2.15
CA ASN A 390 19.39 -64.07 2.67
C ASN A 390 19.64 -62.67 2.12
N GLU A 391 20.14 -61.77 2.97
CA GLU A 391 20.55 -60.42 2.60
C GLU A 391 21.93 -60.12 3.19
N VAL A 392 22.82 -59.65 2.38
CA VAL A 392 24.19 -59.28 2.78
C VAL A 392 24.50 -57.89 2.25
N GLN A 393 24.78 -56.95 3.16
CA GLN A 393 25.31 -55.66 2.81
C GLN A 393 26.81 -55.59 3.08
N THR A 394 27.59 -55.21 2.09
CA THR A 394 29.01 -54.91 2.26
C THR A 394 29.23 -53.42 2.16
N SER A 395 29.78 -52.80 3.19
CA SER A 395 30.13 -51.40 3.21
C SER A 395 31.65 -51.18 3.22
N ARG A 396 32.13 -50.16 2.49
CA ARG A 396 33.55 -49.88 2.33
C ARG A 396 33.85 -48.44 2.60
N LEU A 397 34.98 -48.18 3.28
CA LEU A 397 35.56 -46.86 3.43
C LEU A 397 36.90 -46.78 2.70
N TYR A 398 37.20 -45.57 2.24
CA TYR A 398 38.42 -45.30 1.46
C TYR A 398 39.22 -44.17 2.10
N ASP A 399 40.53 -44.22 2.01
CA ASP A 399 41.39 -43.10 2.33
C ASP A 399 41.32 -41.99 1.26
N PRO A 400 41.94 -40.82 1.49
CA PRO A 400 41.98 -39.76 0.49
C PRO A 400 42.65 -40.15 -0.83
N GLN A 401 43.55 -41.12 -0.78
CA GLN A 401 44.31 -41.66 -1.95
C GLN A 401 43.49 -42.70 -2.73
N GLY A 402 42.41 -43.20 -2.17
CA GLY A 402 41.52 -44.13 -2.86
C GLY A 402 41.70 -45.60 -2.50
N HIS A 403 42.49 -45.93 -1.49
CA HIS A 403 42.62 -47.28 -1.02
C HIS A 403 41.50 -47.66 -0.06
N CYS A 404 40.93 -48.86 -0.20
CA CYS A 404 39.93 -49.38 0.70
C CYS A 404 40.60 -49.76 2.03
N ILE A 405 40.32 -48.96 3.05
CA ILE A 405 40.87 -49.11 4.41
C ILE A 405 39.97 -49.87 5.36
N PHE A 406 38.69 -49.98 5.03
CA PHE A 406 37.75 -50.73 5.88
C PHE A 406 36.64 -51.35 5.04
N GLU A 407 36.35 -52.63 5.33
CA GLU A 407 35.22 -53.36 4.76
C GLU A 407 34.47 -54.09 5.87
N VAL A 408 33.15 -53.98 5.86
CA VAL A 408 32.28 -54.71 6.76
C VAL A 408 31.15 -55.37 5.99
N LYS A 409 30.82 -56.64 6.36
CA LYS A 409 29.64 -57.35 5.85
C LYS A 409 28.66 -57.52 6.99
N THR A 410 27.46 -57.06 6.76
CA THR A 410 26.40 -56.99 7.75
C THR A 410 25.14 -57.67 7.20
N ASN A 411 24.38 -58.33 8.04
CA ASN A 411 23.01 -58.61 7.69
C ASN A 411 22.13 -57.39 7.99
N PRO A 412 21.54 -56.73 7.00
CA PRO A 412 20.85 -55.46 7.16
C PRO A 412 19.57 -55.60 8.02
N LYS A 413 18.94 -56.80 8.11
CA LYS A 413 17.76 -57.06 8.92
C LYS A 413 18.11 -57.24 10.39
N THR A 414 19.14 -57.96 10.72
CA THR A 414 19.57 -58.25 12.10
C THR A 414 20.57 -57.22 12.63
N LYS A 415 21.17 -56.43 11.73
CA LYS A 415 22.24 -55.46 12.00
C LYS A 415 23.47 -56.11 12.64
N THR A 416 23.70 -57.42 12.36
CA THR A 416 24.84 -58.16 12.87
C THR A 416 25.95 -58.20 11.84
N ASP A 417 27.14 -57.83 12.26
CA ASP A 417 28.36 -57.94 11.42
C ASP A 417 28.86 -59.38 11.53
N PHE A 418 29.11 -60.02 10.41
CA PHE A 418 29.69 -61.33 10.35
C PHE A 418 31.04 -61.38 9.66
N TYR A 419 31.52 -60.25 9.18
CA TYR A 419 32.84 -60.07 8.61
C TYR A 419 33.25 -58.60 8.75
N ARG A 420 34.49 -58.39 9.20
CA ARG A 420 35.14 -57.07 9.25
C ARG A 420 36.55 -57.23 8.74
N ARG A 421 37.03 -56.26 8.00
CA ARG A 421 38.42 -56.20 7.51
C ARG A 421 38.89 -54.75 7.62
N ALA A 422 39.97 -54.52 8.34
CA ALA A 422 40.65 -53.24 8.41
C ALA A 422 42.05 -53.38 7.81
N ARG A 423 42.43 -52.36 7.02
CA ARG A 423 43.75 -52.31 6.40
C ARG A 423 44.45 -51.02 6.76
N ARG A 424 45.72 -51.11 7.08
CA ARG A 424 46.62 -49.99 7.16
C ARG A 424 47.46 -49.95 5.91
N ILE A 425 47.43 -48.82 5.22
CA ILE A 425 48.15 -48.60 3.97
C ILE A 425 49.34 -47.68 4.26
N GLY A 426 50.54 -48.13 3.83
CA GLY A 426 51.79 -47.36 3.92
C GLY A 426 51.81 -46.18 2.95
N ILE A 427 52.78 -45.27 3.16
CA ILE A 427 52.95 -44.07 2.33
C ILE A 427 53.19 -44.41 0.87
N ASP A 428 53.78 -45.56 0.58
CA ASP A 428 54.04 -46.09 -0.75
C ASP A 428 52.85 -46.86 -1.37
N GLY A 429 51.69 -46.88 -0.66
CA GLY A 429 50.51 -47.60 -1.09
C GLY A 429 50.53 -49.11 -0.81
N SER A 430 51.56 -49.62 -0.14
CA SER A 430 51.63 -51.03 0.26
C SER A 430 50.72 -51.31 1.47
N ILE A 431 50.25 -52.55 1.61
CA ILE A 431 49.47 -52.99 2.77
C ILE A 431 50.43 -53.31 3.90
N GLU A 432 50.48 -52.44 4.92
CA GLU A 432 51.30 -52.63 6.12
C GLU A 432 50.66 -53.61 7.12
N SER A 433 49.33 -53.62 7.20
CA SER A 433 48.59 -54.63 8.00
C SER A 433 47.22 -54.85 7.40
N ASP A 434 46.72 -56.06 7.53
CA ASP A 434 45.41 -56.53 7.08
C ASP A 434 44.80 -57.39 8.22
N SER A 435 43.69 -56.96 8.83
CA SER A 435 43.09 -57.60 10.00
C SER A 435 41.57 -57.81 9.81
#